data_c19d3d3775b7cdf2e66c0bd9f9d54b0d
#
_entry.id   c19d3d3775b7cdf2e66c0bd9f9d54b0d
#
_cell.length_a   1.000
_cell.length_b   1.000
_cell.length_c   1.000
_cell.angle_alpha   90.00
_cell.angle_beta   90.00
_cell.angle_gamma   90.00
#
_symmetry.space_group_name_H-M   'P 1'
#
loop_
_entity.id
_entity.type
_entity.pdbx_description
1 polymer ?
#
loop_
_entity_poly.entity_id
_entity_poly.type
_entity_poly.pdbx_seq_one_letter_code
_entity_poly.pdbx_strand_id
1 'polypeptide(L)'
;MAKLLLGKEVTDALNTTLQTRTAALREKGVVPTLGIIRVGANPSDLSYEKGAVKRAELVGVEVKKFELPEDATKEQVLAVIDQVNADDTIHGVLMFRPLPKHLKADQNEICNRLDPKKDVDCMTHMSNAGVFEGLDLGYAPCTPAACMEILEYYGIDCKGKNAVVIGRSLGVGKPAAMMLMGKNATVTVCHTKTVNTAEICKNADIIVSAAGVLNSLTKDYVRPGQVVIDVSINWDANKPNAKGGLGGIAGDAKFDEVEPIVDAITPVPGGVGSVTTSVLMKHVVEAAEKRL
;
A
#
# COMPACT_ATOMS: atom_id res chain seq x y z
N MET A 1 22.65 3.29 15.86
CA MET A 1 21.51 3.87 15.11
C MET A 1 21.25 3.00 13.90
N ALA A 2 20.01 2.67 13.67
CA ALA A 2 19.60 1.88 12.53
C ALA A 2 19.79 2.63 11.20
N LYS A 3 19.94 1.88 10.10
CA LYS A 3 19.80 2.43 8.77
C LYS A 3 18.32 2.83 8.55
N LEU A 4 18.09 4.10 8.23
CA LEU A 4 16.73 4.54 7.89
C LEU A 4 16.39 4.12 6.46
N LEU A 5 15.31 3.36 6.31
CA LEU A 5 14.79 2.93 5.02
C LEU A 5 13.83 4.00 4.48
N LEU A 6 14.40 5.05 3.89
CA LEU A 6 13.65 6.21 3.42
C LEU A 6 12.87 5.89 2.15
N GLY A 7 11.55 6.05 2.22
CA GLY A 7 10.68 5.84 1.07
C GLY A 7 10.94 6.82 -0.08
N LYS A 8 11.54 7.99 0.20
CA LYS A 8 11.88 8.95 -0.84
C LYS A 8 12.86 8.39 -1.87
N GLU A 9 13.91 7.70 -1.43
CA GLU A 9 14.91 7.10 -2.32
C GLU A 9 14.27 6.04 -3.24
N VAL A 10 13.44 5.17 -2.65
CA VAL A 10 12.66 4.16 -3.39
C VAL A 10 11.73 4.80 -4.41
N THR A 11 11.03 5.84 -3.99
CA THR A 11 10.10 6.60 -4.82
C THR A 11 10.80 7.26 -6.00
N ASP A 12 11.95 7.89 -5.77
CA ASP A 12 12.72 8.57 -6.83
C ASP A 12 13.20 7.55 -7.89
N ALA A 13 13.70 6.39 -7.47
CA ALA A 13 14.09 5.31 -8.37
C ALA A 13 12.91 4.74 -9.18
N LEU A 14 11.78 4.46 -8.51
CA LEU A 14 10.56 4.00 -9.17
C LEU A 14 10.05 5.02 -10.19
N ASN A 15 10.00 6.31 -9.83
CA ASN A 15 9.52 7.36 -10.73
C ASN A 15 10.38 7.46 -11.99
N THR A 16 11.71 7.37 -11.87
CA THR A 16 12.62 7.39 -13.03
C THR A 16 12.32 6.23 -13.97
N THR A 17 12.16 5.03 -13.42
CA THR A 17 11.79 3.84 -14.20
C THR A 17 10.43 4.01 -14.87
N LEU A 18 9.44 4.51 -14.14
CA LEU A 18 8.09 4.71 -14.67
C LEU A 18 8.04 5.76 -15.77
N GLN A 19 8.77 6.86 -15.64
CA GLN A 19 8.87 7.88 -16.70
C GLN A 19 9.39 7.27 -18.02
N THR A 20 10.41 6.42 -17.96
CA THR A 20 10.93 5.74 -19.14
C THR A 20 9.90 4.79 -19.76
N ARG A 21 9.20 3.99 -18.92
CA ARG A 21 8.18 3.04 -19.38
C ARG A 21 6.96 3.74 -19.97
N THR A 22 6.49 4.83 -19.37
CA THR A 22 5.37 5.61 -19.90
C THR A 22 5.70 6.31 -21.22
N ALA A 23 6.92 6.82 -21.36
CA ALA A 23 7.38 7.39 -22.63
C ALA A 23 7.37 6.31 -23.75
N ALA A 24 7.90 5.13 -23.48
CA ALA A 24 7.90 4.02 -24.45
C ALA A 24 6.48 3.53 -24.82
N LEU A 25 5.53 3.56 -23.88
CA LEU A 25 4.11 3.26 -24.14
C LEU A 25 3.48 4.32 -25.04
N ARG A 26 3.75 5.61 -24.79
CA ARG A 26 3.24 6.72 -25.59
C ARG A 26 3.76 6.69 -27.04
N GLU A 27 5.01 6.30 -27.26
CA GLU A 27 5.57 6.08 -28.61
C GLU A 27 4.79 4.99 -29.39
N LYS A 28 4.21 4.02 -28.68
CA LYS A 28 3.35 2.97 -29.25
C LYS A 28 1.87 3.36 -29.32
N GLY A 29 1.52 4.62 -28.99
CA GLY A 29 0.15 5.11 -29.01
C GLY A 29 -0.67 4.74 -27.78
N VAL A 30 -0.06 4.18 -26.74
CA VAL A 30 -0.76 3.83 -25.48
C VAL A 30 -0.44 4.86 -24.42
N VAL A 31 -1.49 5.47 -23.85
CA VAL A 31 -1.39 6.44 -22.76
C VAL A 31 -1.86 5.78 -21.45
N PRO A 32 -0.95 5.38 -20.55
CA PRO A 32 -1.37 4.80 -19.27
C PRO A 32 -2.33 5.73 -18.53
N THR A 33 -3.50 5.23 -18.16
CA THR A 33 -4.56 6.04 -17.57
C THR A 33 -5.13 5.39 -16.33
N LEU A 34 -5.18 6.13 -15.22
CA LEU A 34 -5.80 5.76 -13.96
C LEU A 34 -7.22 6.34 -13.88
N GLY A 35 -8.21 5.49 -13.68
CA GLY A 35 -9.55 5.90 -13.24
C GLY A 35 -9.59 6.04 -11.73
N ILE A 36 -10.08 7.15 -11.21
CA ILE A 36 -10.29 7.34 -9.76
C ILE A 36 -11.81 7.46 -9.51
N ILE A 37 -12.36 6.52 -8.74
CA ILE A 37 -13.77 6.52 -8.34
C ILE A 37 -13.86 6.94 -6.87
N ARG A 38 -14.65 7.98 -6.58
CA ARG A 38 -14.88 8.51 -5.24
C ARG A 38 -16.36 8.77 -5.00
N VAL A 39 -16.86 8.29 -3.86
CA VAL A 39 -18.23 8.55 -3.38
C VAL A 39 -18.13 9.47 -2.16
N GLY A 40 -18.68 10.67 -2.28
CA GLY A 40 -18.53 11.72 -1.28
C GLY A 40 -17.18 12.46 -1.35
N ALA A 41 -16.87 13.22 -0.32
CA ALA A 41 -15.68 14.09 -0.25
C ALA A 41 -14.97 13.99 1.11
N ASN A 42 -14.64 12.77 1.53
CA ASN A 42 -13.90 12.56 2.79
C ASN A 42 -12.52 13.24 2.70
N PRO A 43 -12.11 14.05 3.68
CA PRO A 43 -10.83 14.76 3.66
C PRO A 43 -9.60 13.88 3.47
N SER A 44 -9.60 12.66 4.02
CA SER A 44 -8.49 11.71 3.83
C SER A 44 -8.40 11.23 2.39
N ASP A 45 -9.54 10.95 1.75
CA ASP A 45 -9.59 10.50 0.37
C ASP A 45 -9.14 11.62 -0.58
N LEU A 46 -9.59 12.85 -0.35
CA LEU A 46 -9.14 14.02 -1.12
C LEU A 46 -7.64 14.26 -0.99
N SER A 47 -7.09 14.07 0.21
CA SER A 47 -5.65 14.21 0.44
C SER A 47 -4.84 13.14 -0.32
N TYR A 48 -5.30 11.88 -0.29
CA TYR A 48 -4.67 10.80 -1.03
C TYR A 48 -4.83 10.98 -2.55
N GLU A 49 -6.02 11.34 -3.02
CA GLU A 49 -6.30 11.65 -4.43
C GLU A 49 -5.35 12.70 -4.96
N LYS A 50 -5.18 13.82 -4.22
CA LYS A 50 -4.23 14.89 -4.60
C LYS A 50 -2.80 14.36 -4.73
N GLY A 51 -2.37 13.49 -3.83
CA GLY A 51 -1.06 12.83 -3.89
C GLY A 51 -0.92 11.92 -5.10
N ALA A 52 -1.96 11.12 -5.40
CA ALA A 52 -1.99 10.20 -6.53
C ALA A 52 -1.97 10.96 -7.88
N VAL A 53 -2.77 12.02 -8.02
CA VAL A 53 -2.77 12.88 -9.22
C VAL A 53 -1.41 13.51 -9.46
N LYS A 54 -0.80 14.11 -8.42
CA LYS A 54 0.54 14.67 -8.54
C LYS A 54 1.59 13.64 -8.95
N ARG A 55 1.46 12.40 -8.46
CA ARG A 55 2.35 11.30 -8.82
C ARG A 55 2.13 10.87 -10.26
N ALA A 56 0.88 10.77 -10.70
CA ALA A 56 0.50 10.43 -12.06
C ALA A 56 1.09 11.44 -13.07
N GLU A 57 0.90 12.74 -12.81
CA GLU A 57 1.49 13.83 -13.62
C GLU A 57 3.01 13.70 -13.73
N LEU A 58 3.69 13.43 -12.60
CA LEU A 58 5.14 13.29 -12.56
C LEU A 58 5.66 12.14 -13.44
N VAL A 59 4.95 11.03 -13.50
CA VAL A 59 5.39 9.83 -14.22
C VAL A 59 4.72 9.65 -15.59
N GLY A 60 3.91 10.61 -16.04
CA GLY A 60 3.28 10.60 -17.34
C GLY A 60 2.04 9.69 -17.46
N VAL A 61 1.39 9.37 -16.35
CA VAL A 61 0.09 8.67 -16.29
C VAL A 61 -1.04 9.70 -16.32
N GLU A 62 -2.06 9.49 -17.16
CA GLU A 62 -3.26 10.32 -17.16
C GLU A 62 -4.25 9.88 -16.08
N VAL A 63 -5.10 10.82 -15.63
CA VAL A 63 -6.10 10.57 -14.60
C VAL A 63 -7.48 10.98 -15.10
N LYS A 64 -8.44 10.04 -15.03
CA LYS A 64 -9.87 10.30 -15.22
C LYS A 64 -10.58 10.16 -13.87
N LYS A 65 -11.32 11.17 -13.45
CA LYS A 65 -12.04 11.17 -12.18
C LYS A 65 -13.52 10.89 -12.38
N PHE A 66 -14.07 10.06 -11.51
CA PHE A 66 -15.48 9.71 -11.41
C PHE A 66 -15.95 10.05 -10.00
N GLU A 67 -16.47 11.25 -9.85
CA GLU A 67 -16.91 11.80 -8.57
C GLU A 67 -18.41 11.63 -8.41
N LEU A 68 -18.83 10.84 -7.42
CA LEU A 68 -20.23 10.64 -7.09
C LEU A 68 -20.57 11.41 -5.80
N PRO A 69 -21.81 11.89 -5.66
CA PRO A 69 -22.27 12.51 -4.42
C PRO A 69 -22.25 11.49 -3.26
N GLU A 70 -22.21 11.98 -2.01
CA GLU A 70 -22.14 11.12 -0.82
C GLU A 70 -23.37 10.21 -0.67
N ASP A 71 -24.51 10.62 -1.16
CA ASP A 71 -25.78 9.89 -1.15
C ASP A 71 -26.02 9.05 -2.41
N ALA A 72 -25.00 8.85 -3.26
CA ALA A 72 -25.11 8.03 -4.46
C ALA A 72 -25.63 6.63 -4.13
N THR A 73 -26.55 6.13 -4.96
CA THR A 73 -27.10 4.78 -4.78
C THR A 73 -26.11 3.70 -5.26
N LYS A 74 -26.32 2.47 -4.85
CA LYS A 74 -25.57 1.31 -5.33
C LYS A 74 -25.56 1.24 -6.85
N GLU A 75 -26.71 1.43 -7.48
CA GLU A 75 -26.88 1.35 -8.93
C GLU A 75 -26.05 2.40 -9.65
N GLN A 76 -25.97 3.62 -9.09
CA GLN A 76 -25.15 4.70 -9.64
C GLN A 76 -23.65 4.35 -9.56
N VAL A 77 -23.20 3.77 -8.44
CA VAL A 77 -21.80 3.33 -8.30
C VAL A 77 -21.49 2.18 -9.26
N LEU A 78 -22.38 1.18 -9.36
CA LEU A 78 -22.23 0.08 -10.31
C LEU A 78 -22.20 0.55 -11.76
N ALA A 79 -23.05 1.53 -12.14
CA ALA A 79 -23.05 2.09 -13.48
C ALA A 79 -21.70 2.77 -13.84
N VAL A 80 -21.08 3.47 -12.90
CA VAL A 80 -19.76 4.05 -13.09
C VAL A 80 -18.70 2.95 -13.24
N ILE A 81 -18.76 1.88 -12.45
CA ILE A 81 -17.83 0.75 -12.59
C ILE A 81 -18.02 0.07 -13.95
N ASP A 82 -19.25 -0.13 -14.42
CA ASP A 82 -19.52 -0.69 -15.73
C ASP A 82 -19.00 0.21 -16.87
N GLN A 83 -19.17 1.53 -16.75
CA GLN A 83 -18.57 2.49 -17.67
C GLN A 83 -17.04 2.38 -17.72
N VAL A 84 -16.40 2.31 -16.55
CA VAL A 84 -14.95 2.18 -16.43
C VAL A 84 -14.47 0.83 -16.97
N ASN A 85 -15.21 -0.26 -16.73
CA ASN A 85 -14.89 -1.58 -17.27
C ASN A 85 -14.91 -1.58 -18.82
N ALA A 86 -15.86 -0.88 -19.41
CA ALA A 86 -16.05 -0.79 -20.86
C ALA A 86 -15.09 0.20 -21.56
N ASP A 87 -14.45 1.10 -20.82
CA ASP A 87 -13.51 2.09 -21.39
C ASP A 87 -12.10 1.51 -21.51
N ASP A 88 -11.72 1.08 -22.71
CA ASP A 88 -10.40 0.51 -22.98
C ASP A 88 -9.24 1.49 -22.82
N THR A 89 -9.51 2.79 -22.73
CA THR A 89 -8.50 3.80 -22.46
C THR A 89 -8.13 3.89 -20.97
N ILE A 90 -8.90 3.28 -20.07
CA ILE A 90 -8.63 3.20 -18.63
C ILE A 90 -7.93 1.86 -18.35
N HIS A 91 -6.70 1.92 -17.86
CA HIS A 91 -5.85 0.77 -17.61
C HIS A 91 -5.92 0.26 -16.17
N GLY A 92 -6.06 1.17 -15.21
CA GLY A 92 -6.19 0.84 -13.80
C GLY A 92 -7.23 1.70 -13.10
N VAL A 93 -7.79 1.20 -12.01
CA VAL A 93 -8.83 1.88 -11.22
C VAL A 93 -8.48 1.89 -9.75
N LEU A 94 -8.53 3.07 -9.15
CA LEU A 94 -8.54 3.29 -7.72
C LEU A 94 -9.96 3.67 -7.29
N MET A 95 -10.57 2.91 -6.39
CA MET A 95 -11.81 3.30 -5.73
C MET A 95 -11.58 3.47 -4.23
N PHE A 96 -11.94 4.64 -3.69
CA PHE A 96 -11.77 4.91 -2.27
C PHE A 96 -12.71 4.06 -1.40
N ARG A 97 -12.15 3.50 -0.35
CA ARG A 97 -12.82 2.65 0.65
C ARG A 97 -12.42 3.05 2.06
N PRO A 98 -13.28 2.90 3.08
CA PRO A 98 -14.64 2.32 3.00
C PRO A 98 -15.64 3.23 2.29
N LEU A 99 -16.61 2.64 1.62
CA LEU A 99 -17.74 3.38 1.04
C LEU A 99 -18.61 4.01 2.15
N PRO A 100 -19.43 5.02 1.83
CA PRO A 100 -20.39 5.61 2.78
C PRO A 100 -21.24 4.57 3.49
N LYS A 101 -21.71 4.88 4.69
CA LYS A 101 -22.37 3.91 5.59
C LYS A 101 -23.54 3.17 4.94
N HIS A 102 -24.33 3.84 4.11
CA HIS A 102 -25.50 3.24 3.44
C HIS A 102 -25.10 2.20 2.36
N LEU A 103 -23.88 2.29 1.80
CA LEU A 103 -23.34 1.33 0.83
C LEU A 103 -22.46 0.26 1.47
N LYS A 104 -22.24 0.31 2.78
CA LYS A 104 -21.30 -0.61 3.46
C LYS A 104 -21.68 -2.08 3.32
N ALA A 105 -22.97 -2.40 3.32
CA ALA A 105 -23.44 -3.76 3.15
C ALA A 105 -23.18 -4.29 1.72
N ASP A 106 -23.21 -3.41 0.74
CA ASP A 106 -23.03 -3.72 -0.68
C ASP A 106 -21.58 -3.59 -1.15
N GLN A 107 -20.65 -3.12 -0.29
CA GLN A 107 -19.28 -2.81 -0.67
C GLN A 107 -18.57 -4.00 -1.36
N ASN A 108 -18.78 -5.22 -0.89
CA ASN A 108 -18.17 -6.40 -1.50
C ASN A 108 -18.68 -6.63 -2.93
N GLU A 109 -19.97 -6.50 -3.15
CA GLU A 109 -20.56 -6.63 -4.49
C GLU A 109 -20.07 -5.53 -5.42
N ILE A 110 -20.06 -4.27 -4.94
CA ILE A 110 -19.57 -3.11 -5.68
C ILE A 110 -18.10 -3.31 -6.07
N CYS A 111 -17.23 -3.68 -5.11
CA CYS A 111 -15.81 -3.92 -5.38
C CYS A 111 -15.58 -5.03 -6.40
N ASN A 112 -16.33 -6.14 -6.30
CA ASN A 112 -16.18 -7.30 -7.18
C ASN A 112 -16.81 -7.09 -8.58
N ARG A 113 -17.49 -5.97 -8.83
CA ARG A 113 -17.97 -5.60 -10.18
C ARG A 113 -16.83 -5.11 -11.07
N LEU A 114 -15.74 -4.60 -10.50
CA LEU A 114 -14.59 -4.15 -11.28
C LEU A 114 -13.90 -5.34 -11.95
N ASP A 115 -13.48 -5.13 -13.21
CA ASP A 115 -12.62 -6.07 -13.91
C ASP A 115 -11.28 -6.21 -13.16
N PRO A 116 -10.89 -7.43 -12.73
CA PRO A 116 -9.61 -7.65 -12.03
C PRO A 116 -8.39 -7.14 -12.79
N LYS A 117 -8.44 -7.10 -14.12
CA LYS A 117 -7.36 -6.56 -14.96
C LYS A 117 -7.15 -5.06 -14.77
N LYS A 118 -8.17 -4.34 -14.26
CA LYS A 118 -8.14 -2.91 -13.94
C LYS A 118 -8.01 -2.64 -12.44
N ASP A 119 -8.06 -3.68 -11.60
CA ASP A 119 -7.99 -3.57 -10.15
C ASP A 119 -6.54 -3.38 -9.66
N VAL A 120 -6.04 -2.16 -9.75
CA VAL A 120 -4.65 -1.82 -9.41
C VAL A 120 -4.39 -1.59 -7.92
N ASP A 121 -5.41 -1.79 -7.06
CA ASP A 121 -5.29 -1.67 -5.60
C ASP A 121 -5.96 -2.84 -4.84
N CYS A 122 -6.13 -3.98 -5.51
CA CYS A 122 -6.57 -5.24 -4.89
C CYS A 122 -7.89 -5.14 -4.11
N MET A 123 -8.93 -4.58 -4.73
CA MET A 123 -10.23 -4.49 -4.07
C MET A 123 -11.14 -5.70 -4.39
N THR A 124 -10.87 -6.42 -5.46
CA THR A 124 -11.64 -7.58 -5.90
C THR A 124 -11.18 -8.87 -5.20
N HIS A 125 -12.09 -9.84 -5.10
CA HIS A 125 -11.73 -11.17 -4.59
C HIS A 125 -10.74 -11.87 -5.53
N MET A 126 -10.82 -11.63 -6.84
CA MET A 126 -9.90 -12.22 -7.82
C MET A 126 -8.47 -11.72 -7.62
N SER A 127 -8.26 -10.41 -7.43
CA SER A 127 -6.94 -9.87 -7.12
C SER A 127 -6.39 -10.41 -5.79
N ASN A 128 -7.26 -10.55 -4.77
CA ASN A 128 -6.87 -11.19 -3.50
C ASN A 128 -6.48 -12.66 -3.69
N ALA A 129 -7.20 -13.42 -4.54
CA ALA A 129 -6.84 -14.80 -4.87
C ALA A 129 -5.48 -14.85 -5.57
N GLY A 130 -5.22 -13.95 -6.52
CA GLY A 130 -3.92 -13.83 -7.18
C GLY A 130 -2.77 -13.64 -6.20
N VAL A 131 -2.93 -12.75 -5.22
CA VAL A 131 -1.92 -12.56 -4.16
C VAL A 131 -1.74 -13.81 -3.31
N PHE A 132 -2.83 -14.50 -2.96
CA PHE A 132 -2.78 -15.72 -2.13
C PHE A 132 -2.12 -16.88 -2.87
N GLU A 133 -2.43 -17.06 -4.14
CA GLU A 133 -1.94 -18.17 -4.96
C GLU A 133 -0.59 -17.88 -5.65
N GLY A 134 -0.13 -16.61 -5.64
CA GLY A 134 1.05 -16.17 -6.37
C GLY A 134 0.85 -16.15 -7.89
N LEU A 135 -0.40 -15.89 -8.34
CA LEU A 135 -0.77 -15.84 -9.74
C LEU A 135 -0.94 -14.41 -10.24
N ASP A 136 -0.81 -14.21 -11.54
CA ASP A 136 -1.04 -12.91 -12.19
C ASP A 136 -2.55 -12.65 -12.42
N LEU A 137 -3.30 -12.57 -11.34
CA LEU A 137 -4.74 -12.31 -11.30
C LEU A 137 -4.99 -10.95 -10.61
N GLY A 138 -4.98 -9.88 -11.39
CA GLY A 138 -5.07 -8.52 -10.85
C GLY A 138 -3.75 -8.04 -10.25
N TYR A 139 -3.80 -7.21 -9.21
CA TYR A 139 -2.63 -6.57 -8.60
C TYR A 139 -2.68 -6.70 -7.08
N ALA A 140 -1.51 -6.69 -6.45
CA ALA A 140 -1.41 -6.68 -4.99
C ALA A 140 -1.86 -5.31 -4.42
N PRO A 141 -2.31 -5.25 -3.15
CA PRO A 141 -2.58 -3.95 -2.51
C PRO A 141 -1.31 -3.09 -2.49
N CYS A 142 -1.46 -1.80 -2.79
CA CYS A 142 -0.30 -0.90 -2.95
C CYS A 142 0.57 -0.80 -1.69
N THR A 143 -0.01 -0.90 -0.49
CA THR A 143 0.75 -0.78 0.76
C THR A 143 1.68 -1.97 1.01
N PRO A 144 1.25 -3.24 1.02
CA PRO A 144 2.18 -4.37 1.13
C PRO A 144 3.15 -4.45 -0.05
N ALA A 145 2.74 -4.08 -1.28
CA ALA A 145 3.66 -4.00 -2.41
C ALA A 145 4.76 -2.94 -2.18
N ALA A 146 4.42 -1.79 -1.57
CA ALA A 146 5.41 -0.79 -1.19
C ALA A 146 6.43 -1.31 -0.15
N CYS A 147 6.01 -2.19 0.76
CA CYS A 147 6.94 -2.87 1.67
C CYS A 147 7.95 -3.73 0.90
N MET A 148 7.49 -4.45 -0.12
CA MET A 148 8.35 -5.28 -0.97
C MET A 148 9.32 -4.44 -1.81
N GLU A 149 8.86 -3.30 -2.36
CA GLU A 149 9.71 -2.36 -3.09
C GLU A 149 10.83 -1.79 -2.20
N ILE A 150 10.52 -1.47 -0.94
CA ILE A 150 11.52 -1.00 0.03
C ILE A 150 12.55 -2.09 0.32
N LEU A 151 12.12 -3.30 0.62
CA LEU A 151 13.03 -4.42 0.88
C LEU A 151 13.96 -4.68 -0.30
N GLU A 152 13.41 -4.68 -1.52
CA GLU A 152 14.15 -4.90 -2.76
C GLU A 152 15.15 -3.77 -3.05
N TYR A 153 14.72 -2.52 -2.97
CA TYR A 153 15.57 -1.35 -3.22
C TYR A 153 16.79 -1.32 -2.29
N TYR A 154 16.58 -1.65 -1.02
CA TYR A 154 17.68 -1.66 -0.03
C TYR A 154 18.48 -2.96 0.00
N GLY A 155 18.19 -3.92 -0.90
CA GLY A 155 18.90 -5.18 -1.01
C GLY A 155 18.68 -6.11 0.18
N ILE A 156 17.52 -6.02 0.84
CA ILE A 156 17.16 -6.86 1.98
C ILE A 156 16.54 -8.16 1.44
N ASP A 157 17.35 -9.22 1.43
CA ASP A 157 16.89 -10.54 0.96
C ASP A 157 15.96 -11.19 2.00
N CYS A 158 14.80 -11.65 1.52
CA CYS A 158 13.82 -12.38 2.32
C CYS A 158 14.04 -13.89 2.32
N LYS A 159 14.83 -14.41 1.37
CA LYS A 159 15.02 -15.85 1.19
C LYS A 159 15.65 -16.50 2.42
N GLY A 160 14.95 -17.50 2.99
CA GLY A 160 15.39 -18.21 4.18
C GLY A 160 15.32 -17.43 5.48
N LYS A 161 14.75 -16.21 5.46
CA LYS A 161 14.56 -15.36 6.64
C LYS A 161 13.27 -15.69 7.37
N ASN A 162 13.27 -15.52 8.68
CA ASN A 162 12.07 -15.54 9.51
C ASN A 162 11.44 -14.15 9.47
N ALA A 163 10.24 -14.04 8.94
CA ALA A 163 9.48 -12.79 8.90
C ALA A 163 8.26 -12.85 9.81
N VAL A 164 8.04 -11.81 10.59
CA VAL A 164 6.83 -11.66 11.41
C VAL A 164 6.02 -10.50 10.87
N VAL A 165 4.74 -10.75 10.62
CA VAL A 165 3.76 -9.72 10.26
C VAL A 165 2.83 -9.51 11.44
N ILE A 166 2.82 -8.31 12.03
CA ILE A 166 1.91 -7.94 13.11
C ILE A 166 0.69 -7.26 12.50
N GLY A 167 -0.42 -7.97 12.46
CA GLY A 167 -1.67 -7.55 11.81
C GLY A 167 -2.13 -8.56 10.77
N ARG A 168 -3.46 -8.64 10.56
CA ARG A 168 -4.06 -9.63 9.64
C ARG A 168 -5.21 -9.05 8.81
N SER A 169 -5.16 -7.75 8.52
CA SER A 169 -6.13 -7.10 7.64
C SER A 169 -6.01 -7.62 6.20
N LEU A 170 -7.10 -7.55 5.45
CA LEU A 170 -7.09 -7.89 4.01
C LEU A 170 -6.30 -6.86 3.19
N GLY A 171 -6.25 -5.61 3.63
CA GLY A 171 -5.55 -4.56 2.89
C GLY A 171 -4.03 -4.58 3.09
N VAL A 172 -3.52 -5.12 4.21
CA VAL A 172 -2.07 -5.05 4.52
C VAL A 172 -1.51 -6.35 5.04
N GLY A 173 -1.93 -6.81 6.23
CA GLY A 173 -1.23 -7.88 6.94
C GLY A 173 -1.21 -9.22 6.20
N LYS A 174 -2.39 -9.70 5.74
CA LYS A 174 -2.47 -10.95 4.98
C LYS A 174 -1.71 -10.88 3.65
N PRO A 175 -1.90 -9.83 2.80
CA PRO A 175 -1.14 -9.71 1.58
C PRO A 175 0.37 -9.61 1.81
N ALA A 176 0.83 -8.83 2.80
CA ALA A 176 2.25 -8.75 3.13
C ALA A 176 2.84 -10.11 3.49
N ALA A 177 2.10 -10.93 4.27
CA ALA A 177 2.52 -12.27 4.63
C ALA A 177 2.66 -13.18 3.39
N MET A 178 1.68 -13.15 2.49
CA MET A 178 1.73 -13.93 1.24
C MET A 178 2.88 -13.48 0.33
N MET A 179 3.09 -12.17 0.19
CA MET A 179 4.18 -11.62 -0.63
C MET A 179 5.56 -11.96 -0.07
N LEU A 180 5.74 -11.92 1.25
CA LEU A 180 6.98 -12.36 1.92
C LEU A 180 7.23 -13.86 1.72
N MET A 181 6.18 -14.68 1.83
CA MET A 181 6.27 -16.13 1.54
C MET A 181 6.62 -16.36 0.07
N GLY A 182 6.06 -15.62 -0.86
CA GLY A 182 6.43 -15.64 -2.28
C GLY A 182 7.89 -15.24 -2.54
N LYS A 183 8.51 -14.45 -1.65
CA LYS A 183 9.95 -14.14 -1.65
C LYS A 183 10.78 -15.16 -0.83
N ASN A 184 10.23 -16.35 -0.55
CA ASN A 184 10.85 -17.46 0.17
C ASN A 184 11.21 -17.17 1.64
N ALA A 185 10.48 -16.29 2.31
CA ALA A 185 10.56 -16.13 3.75
C ALA A 185 9.73 -17.20 4.48
N THR A 186 10.12 -17.57 5.70
CA THR A 186 9.27 -18.28 6.65
C THR A 186 8.44 -17.25 7.42
N VAL A 187 7.12 -17.27 7.29
CA VAL A 187 6.26 -16.18 7.79
C VAL A 187 5.42 -16.61 8.97
N THR A 188 5.46 -15.81 10.04
CA THR A 188 4.53 -15.89 11.17
C THR A 188 3.64 -14.67 11.21
N VAL A 189 2.31 -14.86 11.30
CA VAL A 189 1.35 -13.77 11.42
C VAL A 189 0.86 -13.65 12.86
N CYS A 190 1.12 -12.50 13.49
CA CYS A 190 0.69 -12.17 14.83
C CYS A 190 -0.52 -11.21 14.81
N HIS A 191 -1.34 -11.30 15.83
CA HIS A 191 -2.56 -10.50 15.98
C HIS A 191 -2.95 -10.35 17.46
N THR A 192 -3.99 -9.59 17.77
CA THR A 192 -4.45 -9.30 19.14
C THR A 192 -4.76 -10.53 20.03
N LYS A 193 -4.81 -11.73 19.46
CA LYS A 193 -5.02 -13.00 20.20
C LYS A 193 -3.79 -13.88 20.22
N THR A 194 -2.67 -13.42 19.64
CA THR A 194 -1.40 -14.15 19.67
C THR A 194 -0.80 -14.05 21.08
N VAL A 195 -0.39 -15.19 21.62
CA VAL A 195 0.32 -15.26 22.91
C VAL A 195 1.81 -15.06 22.65
N ASN A 196 2.49 -14.34 23.53
CA ASN A 196 3.94 -14.10 23.50
C ASN A 196 4.44 -13.44 22.18
N THR A 197 3.70 -12.48 21.64
CA THR A 197 4.04 -11.80 20.37
C THR A 197 5.45 -11.19 20.43
N ALA A 198 5.87 -10.61 21.54
CA ALA A 198 7.20 -10.03 21.70
C ALA A 198 8.32 -11.07 21.50
N GLU A 199 8.16 -12.25 22.07
CA GLU A 199 9.13 -13.33 21.94
C GLU A 199 9.19 -13.87 20.51
N ILE A 200 8.05 -14.01 19.86
CA ILE A 200 7.98 -14.39 18.44
C ILE A 200 8.70 -13.35 17.58
N CYS A 201 8.51 -12.08 17.82
CA CYS A 201 9.17 -10.99 17.09
C CYS A 201 10.69 -10.99 17.32
N LYS A 202 11.17 -11.27 18.52
CA LYS A 202 12.62 -11.39 18.80
C LYS A 202 13.32 -12.49 17.98
N ASN A 203 12.58 -13.52 17.57
CA ASN A 203 13.14 -14.60 16.74
C ASN A 203 13.07 -14.32 15.23
N ALA A 204 12.46 -13.20 14.83
CA ALA A 204 12.40 -12.80 13.43
C ALA A 204 13.68 -12.10 12.96
N ASP A 205 13.91 -12.12 11.64
CA ASP A 205 14.90 -11.29 10.94
C ASP A 205 14.24 -10.02 10.38
N ILE A 206 12.98 -10.15 9.95
CA ILE A 206 12.18 -9.07 9.38
C ILE A 206 10.86 -8.95 10.14
N ILE A 207 10.52 -7.76 10.59
CA ILE A 207 9.23 -7.45 11.24
C ILE A 207 8.48 -6.45 10.37
N VAL A 208 7.27 -6.81 9.93
CA VAL A 208 6.32 -5.90 9.30
C VAL A 208 5.25 -5.55 10.31
N SER A 209 5.25 -4.30 10.80
CA SER A 209 4.26 -3.82 11.76
C SER A 209 3.10 -3.14 11.04
N ALA A 210 1.93 -3.76 11.10
CA ALA A 210 0.69 -3.34 10.48
C ALA A 210 -0.52 -3.52 11.43
N ALA A 211 -0.30 -3.24 12.73
CA ALA A 211 -1.31 -3.35 13.78
C ALA A 211 -2.30 -2.18 13.77
N GLY A 212 -1.87 -0.99 13.30
CA GLY A 212 -2.65 0.24 13.37
C GLY A 212 -2.82 0.75 14.81
N VAL A 213 -1.84 0.51 15.67
CA VAL A 213 -1.87 0.88 17.09
C VAL A 213 -0.58 1.60 17.45
N LEU A 214 -0.70 2.88 17.78
CA LEU A 214 0.42 3.75 18.16
C LEU A 214 1.29 3.10 19.26
N ASN A 215 2.61 3.10 19.04
CA ASN A 215 3.60 2.61 20.01
C ASN A 215 3.40 1.15 20.47
N SER A 216 2.75 0.31 19.67
CA SER A 216 2.53 -1.11 19.99
C SER A 216 3.76 -1.98 19.79
N LEU A 217 4.72 -1.57 18.96
CA LEU A 217 6.00 -2.22 18.78
C LEU A 217 7.08 -1.47 19.58
N THR A 218 7.47 -2.03 20.72
CA THR A 218 8.45 -1.43 21.64
C THR A 218 9.79 -2.17 21.60
N LYS A 219 10.79 -1.68 22.37
CA LYS A 219 12.09 -2.35 22.52
C LYS A 219 11.99 -3.82 22.97
N ASP A 220 10.90 -4.20 23.65
CA ASP A 220 10.71 -5.58 24.13
C ASP A 220 10.40 -6.58 23.00
N TYR A 221 10.11 -6.10 21.80
CA TYR A 221 9.79 -6.90 20.62
C TYR A 221 11.00 -7.11 19.70
N VAL A 222 12.07 -6.35 19.90
CA VAL A 222 13.17 -6.29 18.91
C VAL A 222 14.52 -6.70 19.51
N ARG A 223 15.47 -6.98 18.63
CA ARG A 223 16.87 -7.25 18.92
C ARG A 223 17.78 -6.69 17.82
N PRO A 224 19.11 -6.60 18.05
CA PRO A 224 20.07 -6.30 16.98
C PRO A 224 20.00 -7.31 15.81
N GLY A 225 20.31 -6.85 14.61
CA GLY A 225 20.29 -7.66 13.39
C GLY A 225 18.93 -7.72 12.69
N GLN A 226 17.91 -7.01 13.18
CA GLN A 226 16.57 -7.03 12.60
C GLN A 226 16.29 -5.86 11.67
N VAL A 227 15.41 -6.11 10.71
CA VAL A 227 14.81 -5.09 9.84
C VAL A 227 13.34 -4.88 10.24
N VAL A 228 12.95 -3.63 10.48
CA VAL A 228 11.58 -3.27 10.83
C VAL A 228 10.95 -2.43 9.71
N ILE A 229 9.87 -2.93 9.15
CA ILE A 229 9.01 -2.21 8.20
C ILE A 229 7.75 -1.76 8.94
N ASP A 230 7.73 -0.51 9.39
CA ASP A 230 6.57 0.09 10.04
C ASP A 230 5.63 0.68 8.98
N VAL A 231 4.45 0.10 8.87
CA VAL A 231 3.49 0.38 7.79
C VAL A 231 2.41 1.36 8.23
N SER A 232 2.10 1.36 9.52
CA SER A 232 0.91 2.02 10.04
C SER A 232 1.06 3.54 10.11
N ILE A 233 -0.07 4.22 9.99
CA ILE A 233 -0.18 5.67 10.18
C ILE A 233 -1.14 5.92 11.34
N ASN A 234 -0.62 6.41 12.44
CA ASN A 234 -1.35 6.77 13.64
C ASN A 234 -1.21 8.27 13.91
N TRP A 235 -2.15 8.86 14.63
CA TRP A 235 -2.03 10.21 15.15
C TRP A 235 -1.47 10.17 16.58
N ASP A 236 -0.32 10.78 16.78
CA ASP A 236 0.27 10.98 18.12
C ASP A 236 0.09 12.43 18.54
N ALA A 237 -0.79 12.66 19.52
CA ALA A 237 -1.09 13.99 20.04
C ALA A 237 0.10 14.63 20.78
N ASN A 238 1.07 13.84 21.24
CA ASN A 238 2.23 14.29 22.01
C ASN A 238 3.48 14.49 21.15
N LYS A 239 3.46 14.08 19.86
CA LYS A 239 4.61 14.20 18.96
C LYS A 239 4.89 15.67 18.64
N PRO A 240 6.11 16.20 18.89
CA PRO A 240 6.46 17.53 18.43
C PRO A 240 6.37 17.65 16.90
N ASN A 241 5.83 18.74 16.40
CA ASN A 241 5.70 18.99 14.96
C ASN A 241 6.62 20.16 14.50
N ALA A 242 6.86 20.22 13.20
CA ALA A 242 7.74 21.20 12.59
C ALA A 242 7.29 22.68 12.77
N LYS A 243 6.04 22.90 13.23
CA LYS A 243 5.47 24.23 13.48
C LYS A 243 5.63 24.68 14.94
N GLY A 244 6.35 23.90 15.76
CA GLY A 244 6.59 24.19 17.18
C GLY A 244 5.43 23.84 18.11
N GLY A 245 4.42 23.12 17.61
CA GLY A 245 3.29 22.58 18.39
C GLY A 245 3.42 21.08 18.66
N LEU A 246 2.36 20.52 19.23
CA LEU A 246 2.20 19.08 19.43
C LEU A 246 1.20 18.50 18.42
N GLY A 247 1.34 17.21 18.14
CA GLY A 247 0.49 16.44 17.26
C GLY A 247 1.17 16.16 15.91
N GLY A 248 1.24 14.89 15.55
CA GLY A 248 1.88 14.45 14.32
C GLY A 248 1.58 13.01 13.97
N ILE A 249 1.98 12.63 12.77
CA ILE A 249 1.87 11.24 12.29
C ILE A 249 3.01 10.42 12.89
N ALA A 250 2.69 9.23 13.40
CA ALA A 250 3.63 8.24 13.90
C ALA A 250 3.22 6.83 13.45
N GLY A 251 4.14 5.89 13.58
CA GLY A 251 3.89 4.48 13.25
C GLY A 251 3.38 3.65 14.42
N ASP A 252 3.44 2.34 14.25
CA ASP A 252 3.22 1.37 15.34
C ASP A 252 4.47 1.27 16.23
N ALA A 253 5.66 1.49 15.67
CA ALA A 253 6.91 1.43 16.42
C ALA A 253 7.07 2.66 17.34
N LYS A 254 7.41 2.40 18.59
CA LYS A 254 7.95 3.44 19.48
C LYS A 254 9.37 3.74 19.02
N PHE A 255 9.47 4.66 18.06
CA PHE A 255 10.63 4.85 17.20
C PHE A 255 11.93 5.09 18.00
N ASP A 256 11.86 5.93 19.02
CA ASP A 256 12.97 6.28 19.92
C ASP A 256 13.53 5.10 20.73
N GLU A 257 12.71 4.08 20.97
CA GLU A 257 13.11 2.85 21.65
C GLU A 257 13.59 1.76 20.69
N VAL A 258 13.02 1.68 19.49
CA VAL A 258 13.25 0.59 18.53
C VAL A 258 14.46 0.91 17.63
N GLU A 259 14.54 2.13 17.11
CA GLU A 259 15.61 2.56 16.19
C GLU A 259 17.01 2.31 16.72
N PRO A 260 17.36 2.58 18.00
CA PRO A 260 18.71 2.34 18.50
C PRO A 260 19.12 0.87 18.53
N ILE A 261 18.17 -0.06 18.44
CA ILE A 261 18.40 -1.52 18.63
C ILE A 261 18.52 -2.25 17.30
N VAL A 262 17.64 -1.94 16.34
CA VAL A 262 17.55 -2.70 15.08
C VAL A 262 18.58 -2.24 14.05
N ASP A 263 18.84 -3.05 13.03
CA ASP A 263 19.80 -2.69 11.98
C ASP A 263 19.21 -1.73 10.96
N ALA A 264 17.90 -1.85 10.67
CA ALA A 264 17.21 -0.97 9.74
C ALA A 264 15.74 -0.80 10.11
N ILE A 265 15.18 0.38 9.83
CA ILE A 265 13.78 0.69 10.11
C ILE A 265 13.22 1.72 9.12
N THR A 266 11.95 1.57 8.73
CA THR A 266 11.23 2.63 8.00
C THR A 266 10.72 3.69 8.97
N PRO A 267 10.99 4.98 8.73
CA PRO A 267 10.42 6.06 9.57
C PRO A 267 8.95 6.32 9.21
N VAL A 268 8.17 6.80 10.18
CA VAL A 268 6.80 7.30 9.97
C VAL A 268 6.70 8.73 10.51
N PRO A 269 6.46 9.74 9.65
CA PRO A 269 6.32 9.67 8.18
C PRO A 269 7.66 9.48 7.45
N GLY A 270 7.58 9.19 6.14
CA GLY A 270 8.75 9.14 5.26
C GLY A 270 9.22 7.73 4.85
N GLY A 271 8.57 6.69 5.38
CA GLY A 271 8.78 5.29 4.97
C GLY A 271 7.73 4.82 3.95
N VAL A 272 7.04 3.73 4.28
CA VAL A 272 6.11 3.01 3.38
C VAL A 272 5.05 3.92 2.74
N GLY A 273 4.41 4.78 3.52
CA GLY A 273 3.33 5.65 3.02
C GLY A 273 3.75 6.60 1.89
N SER A 274 5.04 6.92 1.75
CA SER A 274 5.55 7.76 0.64
C SER A 274 5.72 6.97 -0.66
N VAL A 275 5.76 5.64 -0.62
CA VAL A 275 5.99 4.76 -1.77
C VAL A 275 4.69 4.29 -2.42
N THR A 276 3.59 4.22 -1.67
CA THR A 276 2.31 3.63 -2.10
C THR A 276 1.76 4.22 -3.40
N THR A 277 1.82 5.55 -3.57
CA THR A 277 1.35 6.20 -4.80
C THR A 277 2.23 5.89 -6.02
N SER A 278 3.53 5.67 -5.85
CA SER A 278 4.40 5.21 -6.94
C SER A 278 4.13 3.77 -7.31
N VAL A 279 3.83 2.90 -6.34
CA VAL A 279 3.37 1.53 -6.60
C VAL A 279 2.04 1.52 -7.35
N LEU A 280 1.10 2.38 -6.97
CA LEU A 280 -0.17 2.53 -7.71
C LEU A 280 0.10 2.87 -9.19
N MET A 281 0.99 3.82 -9.46
CA MET A 281 1.36 4.17 -10.84
C MET A 281 2.09 3.02 -11.55
N LYS A 282 2.94 2.26 -10.84
CA LYS A 282 3.59 1.06 -11.37
C LYS A 282 2.55 0.05 -11.86
N HIS A 283 1.53 -0.24 -11.06
CA HIS A 283 0.46 -1.16 -11.45
C HIS A 283 -0.34 -0.65 -12.66
N VAL A 284 -0.61 0.66 -12.76
CA VAL A 284 -1.29 1.24 -13.93
C VAL A 284 -0.45 1.11 -15.20
N VAL A 285 0.87 1.35 -15.10
CA VAL A 285 1.79 1.19 -16.23
C VAL A 285 1.88 -0.27 -16.65
N GLU A 286 2.00 -1.21 -15.71
CA GLU A 286 1.97 -2.66 -15.98
C GLU A 286 0.66 -3.10 -16.62
N ALA A 287 -0.47 -2.56 -16.19
CA ALA A 287 -1.78 -2.82 -16.80
C ALA A 287 -1.86 -2.31 -18.24
N ALA A 288 -1.24 -1.16 -18.53
CA ALA A 288 -1.17 -0.63 -19.89
C ALA A 288 -0.25 -1.46 -20.79
N GLU A 289 0.88 -1.94 -20.26
CA GLU A 289 1.81 -2.82 -21.01
C GLU A 289 1.19 -4.17 -21.37
N LYS A 290 0.35 -4.74 -20.51
CA LYS A 290 -0.36 -6.01 -20.78
C LYS A 290 -1.41 -5.90 -21.90
N ARG A 291 -1.70 -4.70 -22.40
CA ARG A 291 -2.65 -4.45 -23.48
C ARG A 291 -1.97 -4.15 -24.83
N LEU A 292 -0.64 -4.17 -24.87
CA LEU A 292 0.14 -4.11 -26.10
C LEU A 292 0.14 -5.46 -26.84
#